data_5634b7bf4f3a99cc99dcb556c8933de6
#
_entry.id   5634b7bf4f3a99cc99dcb556c8933de6
#
_cell.length_a   1.000
_cell.length_b   1.000
_cell.length_c   1.000
_cell.angle_alpha   90.00
_cell.angle_beta   90.00
_cell.angle_gamma   90.00
#
_symmetry.space_group_name_H-M   'P 1'
#
loop_
_entity.id
_entity.type
_entity.pdbx_description
1 polymer ?
#
loop_
_entity_poly.entity_id
_entity_poly.type
_entity_poly.pdbx_seq_one_letter_code
_entity_poly.pdbx_strand_id
1 'polypeptide(L)'
;MTDVQSVAPITIEVKPQHRFDAASLDAYLKANISGYQGPLSVQQFEGGQSNPTFLLETPDRNYVLRRKPPGVLMRSAHAVDREYRVLAALARTDFPVPRPYVLCEDESVLGSVFFVMDHIPGRVMRDPLMTELTPEQRHGLVCDYVDTLAELHAIDYRSLDLESFGRPGNYFERQISRWGRQYRETETDSIPEMHQLLDWLERSVPEQRSISIVHGDYQFGNVLTHPTRPSVVAVLDWELSTIGDPLADFTYFTAPWHAPSGERSFADIDLGAHGLPSYEELVDRYCKKTGRSGIEQPHFYRAFHAFRSGAIIHGILRRAMQGTNASDMARTFSTDNVKALAARGLTYTRI
;
A
#
# COMPACT_ATOMS: atom_id res chain seq x y z
N MET A 1 11.44 17.55 -14.83
CA MET A 1 10.06 17.03 -14.94
C MET A 1 10.17 15.72 -15.70
N THR A 2 10.25 14.61 -14.99
CA THR A 2 10.24 13.27 -15.58
C THR A 2 8.80 12.90 -15.84
N ASP A 3 8.46 12.57 -17.09
CA ASP A 3 7.16 12.07 -17.52
C ASP A 3 6.76 10.87 -16.68
N VAL A 4 5.87 11.09 -15.70
CA VAL A 4 5.27 10.01 -14.89
C VAL A 4 3.99 9.57 -15.58
N GLN A 5 4.13 8.85 -16.69
CA GLN A 5 3.01 8.23 -17.41
C GLN A 5 2.56 6.95 -16.71
N SER A 6 1.29 6.57 -16.89
CA SER A 6 0.81 5.22 -16.52
C SER A 6 1.61 4.19 -17.31
N VAL A 7 2.33 3.33 -16.64
CA VAL A 7 3.21 2.36 -17.29
C VAL A 7 2.78 0.96 -16.86
N ALA A 8 2.72 0.03 -17.81
CA ALA A 8 2.77 -1.38 -17.48
C ALA A 8 3.97 -1.62 -16.56
N PRO A 9 3.86 -2.49 -15.54
CA PRO A 9 4.97 -2.74 -14.64
C PRO A 9 6.21 -3.12 -15.44
N ILE A 10 7.27 -2.31 -15.32
CA ILE A 10 8.53 -2.52 -16.07
C ILE A 10 9.26 -3.69 -15.42
N THR A 11 9.72 -4.62 -16.25
CA THR A 11 10.62 -5.70 -15.82
C THR A 11 12.05 -5.43 -16.28
N ILE A 12 12.99 -5.89 -15.48
CA ILE A 12 14.43 -5.80 -15.71
C ILE A 12 15.07 -7.19 -15.51
N GLU A 13 16.31 -7.34 -15.95
CA GLU A 13 17.09 -8.53 -15.60
C GLU A 13 17.19 -8.67 -14.07
N VAL A 14 17.14 -9.91 -13.57
CA VAL A 14 17.23 -10.18 -12.13
C VAL A 14 18.53 -9.63 -11.55
N LYS A 15 18.44 -8.73 -10.60
CA LYS A 15 19.59 -8.10 -9.93
C LYS A 15 20.49 -9.17 -9.30
N PRO A 16 21.82 -9.04 -9.36
CA PRO A 16 22.76 -10.07 -8.87
C PRO A 16 22.47 -10.58 -7.45
N GLN A 17 22.12 -9.65 -6.52
CA GLN A 17 21.79 -9.97 -5.13
C GLN A 17 20.44 -10.67 -4.95
N HIS A 18 19.59 -10.72 -5.97
CA HIS A 18 18.28 -11.34 -5.94
C HIS A 18 18.20 -12.62 -6.77
N ARG A 19 19.31 -13.04 -7.39
CA ARG A 19 19.36 -14.27 -8.21
C ARG A 19 19.07 -15.51 -7.36
N PHE A 20 18.46 -16.49 -7.98
CA PHE A 20 18.17 -17.81 -7.43
C PHE A 20 18.16 -18.85 -8.54
N ASP A 21 18.14 -20.13 -8.19
CA ASP A 21 18.10 -21.22 -9.15
C ASP A 21 16.68 -21.37 -9.75
N ALA A 22 16.54 -20.98 -11.02
CA ALA A 22 15.28 -21.09 -11.75
C ALA A 22 14.86 -22.55 -12.00
N ALA A 23 15.81 -23.48 -12.09
CA ALA A 23 15.51 -24.91 -12.29
C ALA A 23 14.91 -25.52 -11.02
N SER A 24 15.42 -25.17 -9.84
CA SER A 24 14.85 -25.55 -8.55
C SER A 24 13.43 -25.00 -8.39
N LEU A 25 13.20 -23.73 -8.79
CA LEU A 25 11.86 -23.14 -8.78
C LEU A 25 10.91 -23.89 -9.72
N ASP A 26 11.31 -24.15 -10.97
CA ASP A 26 10.49 -24.88 -11.96
C ASP A 26 10.07 -26.26 -11.45
N ALA A 27 11.01 -27.00 -10.88
CA ALA A 27 10.74 -28.31 -10.27
C ALA A 27 9.74 -28.21 -9.09
N TYR A 28 9.92 -27.20 -8.23
CA TYR A 28 9.02 -26.95 -7.11
C TYR A 28 7.60 -26.61 -7.59
N LEU A 29 7.47 -25.72 -8.57
CA LEU A 29 6.15 -25.31 -9.09
C LEU A 29 5.43 -26.47 -9.78
N LYS A 30 6.16 -27.32 -10.52
CA LYS A 30 5.62 -28.57 -11.11
C LYS A 30 5.00 -29.49 -10.06
N ALA A 31 5.63 -29.60 -8.91
CA ALA A 31 5.18 -30.48 -7.84
C ALA A 31 3.98 -29.89 -7.03
N ASN A 32 3.84 -28.55 -6.98
CA ASN A 32 2.95 -27.88 -6.05
C ASN A 32 1.82 -27.07 -6.69
N ILE A 33 1.87 -26.78 -8.00
CA ILE A 33 0.80 -26.04 -8.70
C ILE A 33 0.16 -26.95 -9.75
N SER A 34 -1.11 -27.28 -9.55
CA SER A 34 -1.86 -28.09 -10.50
C SER A 34 -1.97 -27.40 -11.86
N GLY A 35 -1.59 -28.12 -12.93
CA GLY A 35 -1.63 -27.61 -14.30
C GLY A 35 -0.46 -26.70 -14.67
N TYR A 36 0.53 -26.52 -13.80
CA TYR A 36 1.74 -25.78 -14.14
C TYR A 36 2.56 -26.49 -15.23
N GLN A 37 3.00 -25.72 -16.23
CA GLN A 37 3.84 -26.20 -17.34
C GLN A 37 5.06 -25.29 -17.51
N GLY A 38 6.24 -25.83 -17.27
CA GLY A 38 7.52 -25.17 -17.59
C GLY A 38 7.97 -25.43 -19.04
N PRO A 39 9.14 -24.95 -19.46
CA PRO A 39 10.10 -24.24 -18.61
C PRO A 39 9.65 -22.82 -18.30
N LEU A 40 10.21 -22.24 -17.21
CA LEU A 40 9.97 -20.84 -16.86
C LEU A 40 11.19 -19.95 -17.22
N SER A 41 10.91 -18.70 -17.57
CA SER A 41 11.89 -17.61 -17.52
C SER A 41 11.55 -16.64 -16.39
N VAL A 42 12.56 -15.94 -15.87
CA VAL A 42 12.42 -15.05 -14.71
C VAL A 42 12.92 -13.67 -15.04
N GLN A 43 12.06 -12.66 -14.81
CA GLN A 43 12.43 -11.25 -14.84
C GLN A 43 12.07 -10.62 -13.48
N GLN A 44 12.73 -9.55 -13.11
CA GLN A 44 12.42 -8.83 -11.87
C GLN A 44 11.61 -7.59 -12.20
N PHE A 45 10.53 -7.31 -11.44
CA PHE A 45 9.85 -6.02 -11.55
C PHE A 45 10.74 -4.90 -11.02
N GLU A 46 10.78 -3.78 -11.75
CA GLU A 46 11.43 -2.58 -11.29
C GLU A 46 10.59 -1.95 -10.16
N GLY A 47 11.18 -1.73 -9.00
CA GLY A 47 10.47 -1.32 -7.77
C GLY A 47 10.44 -2.44 -6.75
N GLY A 48 9.45 -2.41 -5.83
CA GLY A 48 9.34 -3.42 -4.77
C GLY A 48 10.49 -3.37 -3.77
N GLN A 49 10.62 -2.24 -3.07
CA GLN A 49 11.74 -2.01 -2.14
C GLN A 49 11.72 -2.94 -0.92
N SER A 50 10.54 -3.39 -0.50
CA SER A 50 10.38 -4.26 0.67
C SER A 50 10.62 -5.72 0.33
N ASN A 51 9.93 -6.26 -0.67
CA ASN A 51 10.00 -7.66 -1.08
C ASN A 51 10.29 -7.76 -2.58
N PRO A 52 11.41 -8.36 -3.01
CA PRO A 52 11.70 -8.60 -4.42
C PRO A 52 10.56 -9.35 -5.09
N THR A 53 10.08 -8.82 -6.20
CA THR A 53 8.93 -9.36 -6.96
C THR A 53 9.39 -9.69 -8.37
N PHE A 54 9.00 -10.87 -8.87
CA PHE A 54 9.47 -11.40 -10.15
C PHE A 54 8.30 -11.81 -11.03
N LEU A 55 8.43 -11.55 -12.31
CA LEU A 55 7.61 -12.14 -13.36
C LEU A 55 8.17 -13.51 -13.71
N LEU A 56 7.33 -14.52 -13.67
CA LEU A 56 7.62 -15.88 -14.14
C LEU A 56 6.83 -16.08 -15.42
N GLU A 57 7.52 -16.18 -16.53
CA GLU A 57 6.91 -16.45 -17.84
C GLU A 57 7.00 -17.95 -18.15
N THR A 58 5.87 -18.54 -18.50
CA THR A 58 5.76 -19.93 -18.92
C THR A 58 5.02 -20.02 -20.27
N PRO A 59 5.06 -21.16 -20.98
CA PRO A 59 4.48 -21.28 -22.31
C PRO A 59 2.97 -20.95 -22.39
N ASP A 60 2.20 -21.18 -21.33
CA ASP A 60 0.75 -21.05 -21.32
C ASP A 60 0.23 -19.85 -20.49
N ARG A 61 0.95 -19.41 -19.46
CA ARG A 61 0.58 -18.24 -18.66
C ARG A 61 1.76 -17.64 -17.90
N ASN A 62 1.56 -16.44 -17.39
CA ASN A 62 2.52 -15.78 -16.51
C ASN A 62 2.08 -15.89 -15.05
N TYR A 63 3.07 -15.91 -14.16
CA TYR A 63 2.88 -15.84 -12.71
C TYR A 63 3.71 -14.71 -12.12
N VAL A 64 3.41 -14.34 -10.88
CA VAL A 64 4.22 -13.42 -10.08
C VAL A 64 4.72 -14.17 -8.86
N LEU A 65 6.04 -14.12 -8.64
CA LEU A 65 6.68 -14.60 -7.42
C LEU A 65 7.05 -13.42 -6.55
N ARG A 66 6.63 -13.46 -5.28
CA ARG A 66 7.02 -12.50 -4.26
C ARG A 66 7.84 -13.20 -3.19
N ARG A 67 9.02 -12.69 -2.92
CA ARG A 67 10.03 -13.35 -2.09
C ARG A 67 10.49 -12.44 -0.98
N LYS A 68 10.70 -13.00 0.21
CA LYS A 68 11.37 -12.31 1.30
C LYS A 68 12.82 -12.02 0.90
N PRO A 69 13.35 -10.79 1.14
CA PRO A 69 14.75 -10.51 0.84
C PRO A 69 15.68 -11.50 1.55
N PRO A 70 16.78 -11.94 0.90
CA PRO A 70 17.76 -12.80 1.55
C PRO A 70 18.51 -12.02 2.65
N GLY A 71 18.89 -12.70 3.74
CA GLY A 71 19.69 -12.14 4.84
C GLY A 71 18.95 -12.03 6.16
N VAL A 72 19.66 -11.54 7.18
CA VAL A 72 19.11 -11.39 8.54
C VAL A 72 18.20 -10.15 8.58
N LEU A 73 16.90 -10.37 8.69
CA LEU A 73 15.88 -9.33 8.75
C LEU A 73 15.30 -9.22 10.17
N MET A 74 14.82 -8.04 10.55
CA MET A 74 14.05 -7.90 11.80
C MET A 74 12.78 -8.76 11.73
N ARG A 75 12.43 -9.42 12.83
CA ARG A 75 11.36 -10.45 12.94
C ARG A 75 9.98 -10.03 12.41
N SER A 76 9.71 -8.74 12.23
CA SER A 76 8.40 -8.21 11.78
C SER A 76 8.45 -7.56 10.41
N ALA A 77 9.60 -7.51 9.75
CA ALA A 77 9.74 -6.95 8.42
C ALA A 77 9.58 -8.05 7.36
N HIS A 78 8.87 -7.72 6.28
CA HIS A 78 8.77 -8.58 5.08
C HIS A 78 8.00 -9.91 5.30
N ALA A 79 6.85 -9.83 5.95
CA ALA A 79 6.01 -11.01 6.23
C ALA A 79 5.21 -11.44 4.99
N VAL A 80 5.87 -12.07 4.01
CA VAL A 80 5.23 -12.58 2.77
C VAL A 80 4.19 -13.67 3.06
N ASP A 81 4.33 -14.40 4.17
CA ASP A 81 3.34 -15.36 4.68
C ASP A 81 2.02 -14.69 5.08
N ARG A 82 2.09 -13.50 5.72
CA ARG A 82 0.89 -12.73 6.04
C ARG A 82 0.21 -12.20 4.79
N GLU A 83 0.99 -11.71 3.83
CA GLU A 83 0.48 -11.25 2.55
C GLU A 83 -0.21 -12.40 1.78
N TYR A 84 0.43 -13.56 1.70
CA TYR A 84 -0.20 -14.77 1.14
C TYR A 84 -1.52 -15.11 1.82
N ARG A 85 -1.57 -15.05 3.16
CA ARG A 85 -2.77 -15.40 3.94
C ARG A 85 -3.96 -14.50 3.60
N VAL A 86 -3.77 -13.17 3.53
CA VAL A 86 -4.88 -12.27 3.19
C VAL A 86 -5.30 -12.40 1.74
N LEU A 87 -4.35 -12.58 0.80
CA LEU A 87 -4.66 -12.84 -0.60
C LEU A 87 -5.45 -14.14 -0.78
N ALA A 88 -5.06 -15.23 -0.10
CA ALA A 88 -5.75 -16.51 -0.15
C ALA A 88 -7.18 -16.42 0.43
N ALA A 89 -7.38 -15.61 1.45
CA ALA A 89 -8.69 -15.34 2.02
C ALA A 89 -9.57 -14.53 1.04
N LEU A 90 -9.07 -13.42 0.52
CA LEU A 90 -9.80 -12.54 -0.41
C LEU A 90 -10.08 -13.22 -1.75
N ALA A 91 -9.21 -14.11 -2.23
CA ALA A 91 -9.44 -14.90 -3.46
C ALA A 91 -10.62 -15.87 -3.36
N ARG A 92 -11.22 -16.05 -2.17
CA ARG A 92 -12.48 -16.79 -1.96
C ARG A 92 -13.73 -15.92 -2.20
N THR A 93 -13.55 -14.64 -2.50
CA THR A 93 -14.58 -13.64 -2.77
C THR A 93 -14.45 -13.11 -4.20
N ASP A 94 -15.37 -12.22 -4.59
CA ASP A 94 -15.28 -11.51 -5.88
C ASP A 94 -14.37 -10.27 -5.81
N PHE A 95 -13.72 -10.02 -4.66
CA PHE A 95 -12.83 -8.87 -4.50
C PHE A 95 -11.58 -9.00 -5.40
N PRO A 96 -11.19 -7.93 -6.13
CA PRO A 96 -10.12 -8.01 -7.12
C PRO A 96 -8.73 -8.11 -6.48
N VAL A 97 -8.20 -9.31 -6.38
CA VAL A 97 -6.82 -9.60 -5.94
C VAL A 97 -6.19 -10.65 -6.85
N PRO A 98 -4.86 -10.65 -7.00
CA PRO A 98 -4.16 -11.79 -7.59
C PRO A 98 -4.40 -13.05 -6.76
N ARG A 99 -4.88 -14.12 -7.41
CA ARG A 99 -5.07 -15.40 -6.73
C ARG A 99 -3.71 -16.02 -6.37
N PRO A 100 -3.40 -16.30 -5.11
CA PRO A 100 -2.20 -17.03 -4.73
C PRO A 100 -2.36 -18.54 -4.97
N TYR A 101 -1.28 -19.18 -5.39
CA TYR A 101 -1.25 -20.62 -5.70
C TYR A 101 -0.56 -21.43 -4.62
N VAL A 102 0.62 -20.98 -4.18
CA VAL A 102 1.45 -21.71 -3.23
C VAL A 102 2.29 -20.76 -2.41
N LEU A 103 2.42 -21.08 -1.11
CA LEU A 103 3.39 -20.51 -0.19
C LEU A 103 4.48 -21.57 0.05
N CYS A 104 5.74 -21.20 -0.14
CA CYS A 104 6.89 -22.02 0.18
C CYS A 104 7.61 -21.45 1.40
N GLU A 105 7.54 -22.17 2.52
CA GLU A 105 8.26 -21.84 3.75
C GLU A 105 9.61 -22.57 3.85
N ASP A 106 9.88 -23.52 2.93
CA ASP A 106 11.15 -24.20 2.84
C ASP A 106 12.21 -23.32 2.17
N GLU A 107 13.06 -22.73 2.99
CA GLU A 107 14.13 -21.87 2.52
C GLU A 107 15.19 -22.61 1.67
N SER A 108 15.24 -23.95 1.69
CA SER A 108 16.19 -24.70 0.88
C SER A 108 15.91 -24.61 -0.62
N VAL A 109 14.68 -24.25 -1.02
CA VAL A 109 14.28 -24.14 -2.43
C VAL A 109 14.89 -22.91 -3.10
N LEU A 110 14.74 -21.72 -2.48
CA LEU A 110 15.25 -20.46 -3.06
C LEU A 110 16.10 -19.63 -2.08
N GLY A 111 16.42 -20.12 -0.91
CA GLY A 111 17.17 -19.39 0.12
C GLY A 111 16.34 -18.45 0.98
N SER A 112 15.03 -18.38 0.78
CA SER A 112 14.09 -17.62 1.64
C SER A 112 12.65 -17.96 1.30
N VAL A 113 11.73 -17.67 2.23
CA VAL A 113 10.27 -17.82 2.05
C VAL A 113 9.76 -17.02 0.85
N PHE A 114 8.87 -17.62 0.07
CA PHE A 114 8.23 -16.96 -1.08
C PHE A 114 6.81 -17.49 -1.31
N PHE A 115 6.03 -16.75 -2.10
CA PHE A 115 4.77 -17.26 -2.64
C PHE A 115 4.64 -16.93 -4.12
N VAL A 116 3.76 -17.66 -4.78
CA VAL A 116 3.44 -17.48 -6.21
C VAL A 116 1.95 -17.19 -6.36
N MET A 117 1.63 -16.21 -7.21
CA MET A 117 0.27 -15.75 -7.49
C MET A 117 0.06 -15.49 -8.98
N ASP A 118 -1.19 -15.18 -9.36
CA ASP A 118 -1.53 -14.77 -10.72
C ASP A 118 -0.73 -13.53 -11.15
N HIS A 119 -0.31 -13.52 -12.41
CA HIS A 119 0.03 -12.29 -13.12
C HIS A 119 -1.24 -11.69 -13.74
N ILE A 120 -1.66 -10.54 -13.26
CA ILE A 120 -2.79 -9.81 -13.80
C ILE A 120 -2.28 -8.71 -14.73
N PRO A 121 -2.62 -8.74 -16.02
CA PRO A 121 -2.27 -7.65 -16.94
C PRO A 121 -2.96 -6.35 -16.54
N GLY A 122 -2.20 -5.27 -16.41
CA GLY A 122 -2.76 -3.99 -16.00
C GLY A 122 -1.76 -2.86 -16.01
N ARG A 123 -2.24 -1.68 -15.65
CA ARG A 123 -1.45 -0.44 -15.52
C ARG A 123 -1.55 0.08 -14.10
N VAL A 124 -0.47 0.65 -13.61
CA VAL A 124 -0.44 1.37 -12.33
C VAL A 124 -0.48 2.87 -12.62
N MET A 125 -1.46 3.56 -12.05
CA MET A 125 -1.59 5.02 -12.14
C MET A 125 -0.72 5.67 -11.08
N ARG A 126 0.55 5.96 -11.39
CA ARG A 126 1.48 6.58 -10.44
C ARG A 126 1.24 8.08 -10.28
N ASP A 127 0.83 8.73 -11.36
CA ASP A 127 0.38 10.13 -11.33
C ASP A 127 -1.10 10.18 -10.96
N PRO A 128 -1.48 10.76 -9.82
CA PRO A 128 -2.88 10.88 -9.43
C PRO A 128 -3.70 11.80 -10.37
N LEU A 129 -3.07 12.61 -11.20
CA LEU A 129 -3.74 13.40 -12.24
C LEU A 129 -4.15 12.58 -13.45
N MET A 130 -3.50 11.42 -13.69
CA MET A 130 -3.85 10.47 -14.76
C MET A 130 -4.10 11.17 -16.10
N THR A 131 -3.15 12.03 -16.50
CA THR A 131 -3.30 12.94 -17.65
C THR A 131 -3.50 12.24 -18.99
N GLU A 132 -3.19 10.95 -19.07
CA GLU A 132 -3.43 10.07 -20.22
C GLU A 132 -4.89 9.65 -20.42
N LEU A 133 -5.75 9.89 -19.41
CA LEU A 133 -7.19 9.58 -19.47
C LEU A 133 -7.99 10.82 -19.83
N THR A 134 -9.16 10.62 -20.48
CA THR A 134 -10.13 11.72 -20.62
C THR A 134 -10.71 12.10 -19.25
N PRO A 135 -11.29 13.32 -19.10
CA PRO A 135 -11.94 13.71 -17.86
C PRO A 135 -12.99 12.69 -17.37
N GLU A 136 -13.82 12.16 -18.26
CA GLU A 136 -14.86 11.19 -17.93
C GLU A 136 -14.27 9.85 -17.50
N GLN A 137 -13.20 9.40 -18.14
CA GLN A 137 -12.49 8.17 -17.78
C GLN A 137 -11.82 8.32 -16.41
N ARG A 138 -11.24 9.47 -16.14
CA ARG A 138 -10.56 9.79 -14.88
C ARG A 138 -11.56 9.81 -13.73
N HIS A 139 -12.69 10.50 -13.92
CA HIS A 139 -13.79 10.52 -12.95
C HIS A 139 -14.26 9.10 -12.62
N GLY A 140 -14.59 8.32 -13.68
CA GLY A 140 -15.05 6.95 -13.52
C GLY A 140 -14.05 6.07 -12.76
N LEU A 141 -12.76 6.19 -13.09
CA LEU A 141 -11.71 5.40 -12.44
C LEU A 141 -11.52 5.77 -10.97
N VAL A 142 -11.51 7.06 -10.62
CA VAL A 142 -11.40 7.48 -9.22
C VAL A 142 -12.61 7.01 -8.40
N CYS A 143 -13.80 7.07 -8.99
CA CYS A 143 -14.99 6.49 -8.38
C CYS A 143 -14.87 4.98 -8.17
N ASP A 144 -14.31 4.25 -9.13
CA ASP A 144 -14.08 2.80 -9.05
C ASP A 144 -13.04 2.43 -7.96
N TYR A 145 -12.00 3.25 -7.77
CA TYR A 145 -11.09 3.11 -6.63
C TYR A 145 -11.82 3.18 -5.27
N VAL A 146 -12.73 4.15 -5.11
CA VAL A 146 -13.49 4.30 -3.86
C VAL A 146 -14.51 3.17 -3.69
N ASP A 147 -15.12 2.72 -4.79
CA ASP A 147 -16.05 1.59 -4.77
C ASP A 147 -15.36 0.30 -4.36
N THR A 148 -14.20 0.01 -4.96
CA THR A 148 -13.36 -1.14 -4.62
C THR A 148 -12.94 -1.10 -3.15
N LEU A 149 -12.54 0.07 -2.65
CA LEU A 149 -12.21 0.22 -1.23
C LEU A 149 -13.40 -0.04 -0.31
N ALA A 150 -14.57 0.47 -0.68
CA ALA A 150 -15.80 0.25 0.10
C ALA A 150 -16.20 -1.24 0.08
N GLU A 151 -16.02 -1.94 -1.03
CA GLU A 151 -16.22 -3.39 -1.14
C GLU A 151 -15.27 -4.15 -0.21
N LEU A 152 -13.98 -3.81 -0.16
CA LEU A 152 -13.05 -4.39 0.81
C LEU A 152 -13.55 -4.26 2.24
N HIS A 153 -14.00 -3.05 2.58
CA HIS A 153 -14.44 -2.72 3.95
C HIS A 153 -15.80 -3.34 4.32
N ALA A 154 -16.57 -3.78 3.35
CA ALA A 154 -17.83 -4.50 3.54
C ALA A 154 -17.66 -6.02 3.73
N ILE A 155 -16.48 -6.57 3.41
CA ILE A 155 -16.21 -8.00 3.57
C ILE A 155 -16.19 -8.36 5.06
N ASP A 156 -16.98 -9.35 5.45
CA ASP A 156 -16.87 -9.93 6.78
C ASP A 156 -15.60 -10.78 6.90
N TYR A 157 -14.58 -10.21 7.52
CA TYR A 157 -13.29 -10.86 7.72
C TYR A 157 -13.38 -12.16 8.53
N ARG A 158 -14.44 -12.35 9.33
CA ARG A 158 -14.67 -13.57 10.12
C ARG A 158 -15.05 -14.73 9.22
N SER A 159 -15.86 -14.48 8.19
CA SER A 159 -16.23 -15.50 7.19
C SER A 159 -15.04 -16.01 6.38
N LEU A 160 -13.91 -15.29 6.45
CA LEU A 160 -12.67 -15.59 5.76
C LEU A 160 -11.55 -16.13 6.68
N ASP A 161 -11.86 -16.48 7.92
CA ASP A 161 -10.92 -17.00 8.93
C ASP A 161 -9.77 -16.00 9.24
N LEU A 162 -10.08 -14.69 9.21
CA LEU A 162 -9.09 -13.62 9.43
C LEU A 162 -9.17 -12.98 10.83
N GLU A 163 -9.89 -13.56 11.82
CA GLU A 163 -9.98 -13.01 13.18
C GLU A 163 -8.62 -12.87 13.85
N SER A 164 -7.71 -13.82 13.60
CA SER A 164 -6.34 -13.78 14.13
C SER A 164 -5.36 -13.00 13.25
N PHE A 165 -5.81 -12.43 12.12
CA PHE A 165 -4.96 -11.68 11.21
C PHE A 165 -4.53 -10.33 11.76
N GLY A 166 -5.32 -9.76 12.66
CA GLY A 166 -5.04 -8.51 13.37
C GLY A 166 -5.68 -8.51 14.75
N ARG A 167 -5.57 -7.40 15.45
CA ARG A 167 -6.25 -7.19 16.74
C ARG A 167 -7.45 -6.27 16.52
N PRO A 168 -8.68 -6.73 16.65
CA PRO A 168 -9.84 -5.86 16.54
C PRO A 168 -9.85 -4.82 17.68
N GLY A 169 -10.41 -3.65 17.39
CA GLY A 169 -10.50 -2.53 18.35
C GLY A 169 -9.20 -1.74 18.56
N ASN A 170 -9.33 -0.53 19.04
CA ASN A 170 -8.23 0.38 19.40
C ASN A 170 -7.15 0.50 18.30
N TYR A 171 -7.60 0.57 17.03
CA TYR A 171 -6.67 0.58 15.90
C TYR A 171 -5.75 1.80 15.95
N PHE A 172 -6.32 3.01 16.07
CA PHE A 172 -5.54 4.24 16.04
C PHE A 172 -4.65 4.40 17.25
N GLU A 173 -5.09 4.00 18.47
CA GLU A 173 -4.23 4.01 19.66
C GLU A 173 -2.97 3.16 19.45
N ARG A 174 -3.15 1.97 18.85
CA ARG A 174 -2.00 1.09 18.55
C ARG A 174 -1.09 1.66 17.47
N GLN A 175 -1.67 2.28 16.43
CA GLN A 175 -0.88 2.90 15.36
C GLN A 175 -0.10 4.12 15.87
N ILE A 176 -0.73 4.97 16.68
CA ILE A 176 -0.08 6.14 17.30
C ILE A 176 1.05 5.68 18.22
N SER A 177 0.79 4.69 19.09
CA SER A 177 1.81 4.12 19.97
C SER A 177 2.99 3.51 19.17
N ARG A 178 2.70 2.78 18.08
CA ARG A 178 3.74 2.18 17.22
C ARG A 178 4.60 3.24 16.54
N TRP A 179 3.97 4.19 15.86
CA TRP A 179 4.68 5.21 15.09
C TRP A 179 5.35 6.25 15.99
N GLY A 180 4.74 6.59 17.14
CA GLY A 180 5.32 7.45 18.14
C GLY A 180 6.58 6.85 18.77
N ARG A 181 6.55 5.55 19.11
CA ARG A 181 7.73 4.83 19.58
C ARG A 181 8.82 4.79 18.52
N GLN A 182 8.49 4.41 17.26
CA GLN A 182 9.45 4.39 16.17
C GLN A 182 10.09 5.76 15.94
N TYR A 183 9.32 6.84 15.96
CA TYR A 183 9.82 8.20 15.82
C TYR A 183 10.80 8.54 16.95
N ARG A 184 10.43 8.33 18.22
CA ARG A 184 11.29 8.59 19.39
C ARG A 184 12.60 7.77 19.36
N GLU A 185 12.54 6.50 18.96
CA GLU A 185 13.73 5.62 18.85
C GLU A 185 14.68 6.03 17.72
N THR A 186 14.18 6.67 16.69
CA THR A 186 14.97 7.12 15.53
C THR A 186 15.36 8.59 15.58
N GLU A 187 14.84 9.36 16.54
CA GLU A 187 15.06 10.80 16.66
C GLU A 187 16.56 11.14 16.79
N THR A 188 17.03 12.03 15.91
CA THR A 188 18.41 12.57 15.93
C THR A 188 18.41 14.01 16.40
N ASP A 189 17.51 14.81 15.82
CA ASP A 189 17.30 16.20 16.20
C ASP A 189 15.84 16.36 16.60
N SER A 190 15.59 17.04 17.71
CA SER A 190 14.21 17.27 18.17
C SER A 190 13.45 18.15 17.19
N ILE A 191 12.28 17.66 16.76
CA ILE A 191 11.31 18.43 15.98
C ILE A 191 10.09 18.68 16.87
N PRO A 192 10.00 19.85 17.51
CA PRO A 192 8.94 20.14 18.49
C PRO A 192 7.54 19.95 17.95
N GLU A 193 7.33 20.24 16.65
CA GLU A 193 6.04 20.08 15.98
C GLU A 193 5.61 18.59 15.91
N MET A 194 6.54 17.67 15.74
CA MET A 194 6.25 16.22 15.77
C MET A 194 5.80 15.77 17.16
N HIS A 195 6.43 16.26 18.23
CA HIS A 195 6.03 15.97 19.60
C HIS A 195 4.65 16.54 19.93
N GLN A 196 4.39 17.81 19.60
CA GLN A 196 3.10 18.45 19.80
C GLN A 196 1.98 17.71 19.06
N LEU A 197 2.25 17.28 17.83
CA LEU A 197 1.29 16.55 17.03
C LEU A 197 1.01 15.16 17.64
N LEU A 198 2.05 14.46 18.08
CA LEU A 198 1.90 13.17 18.74
C LEU A 198 1.08 13.29 20.03
N ASP A 199 1.39 14.26 20.89
CA ASP A 199 0.67 14.52 22.12
C ASP A 199 -0.81 14.82 21.89
N TRP A 200 -1.12 15.54 20.80
CA TRP A 200 -2.51 15.82 20.44
C TRP A 200 -3.21 14.54 19.95
N LEU A 201 -2.56 13.75 19.09
CA LEU A 201 -3.09 12.48 18.57
C LEU A 201 -3.42 11.51 19.71
N GLU A 202 -2.54 11.36 20.69
CA GLU A 202 -2.74 10.48 21.85
C GLU A 202 -3.98 10.85 22.69
N ARG A 203 -4.37 12.14 22.70
CA ARG A 203 -5.54 12.63 23.47
C ARG A 203 -6.82 12.75 22.65
N SER A 204 -6.75 12.64 21.33
CA SER A 204 -7.85 12.97 20.42
C SER A 204 -8.34 11.77 19.61
N VAL A 205 -7.98 10.55 20.01
CA VAL A 205 -8.38 9.33 19.28
C VAL A 205 -9.90 9.21 19.26
N PRO A 206 -10.52 9.14 18.07
CA PRO A 206 -11.96 8.94 17.97
C PRO A 206 -12.37 7.53 18.42
N GLU A 207 -13.60 7.39 18.86
CA GLU A 207 -14.19 6.09 19.14
C GLU A 207 -14.22 5.25 17.84
N GLN A 208 -13.66 4.05 17.90
CA GLN A 208 -13.69 3.12 16.78
C GLN A 208 -15.08 2.47 16.65
N ARG A 209 -15.83 2.82 15.60
CA ARG A 209 -17.21 2.35 15.37
C ARG A 209 -17.31 1.16 14.44
N SER A 210 -16.29 0.85 13.71
CA SER A 210 -16.28 -0.27 12.76
C SER A 210 -14.92 -0.95 12.68
N ILE A 211 -14.95 -2.21 12.27
CA ILE A 211 -13.78 -3.06 12.15
C ILE A 211 -13.89 -3.81 10.82
N SER A 212 -12.86 -3.70 10.00
CA SER A 212 -12.79 -4.40 8.72
C SER A 212 -11.36 -4.87 8.39
N ILE A 213 -11.20 -5.47 7.22
CA ILE A 213 -9.88 -5.64 6.62
C ILE A 213 -9.40 -4.24 6.21
N VAL A 214 -8.22 -3.85 6.69
CA VAL A 214 -7.51 -2.62 6.32
C VAL A 214 -6.34 -3.00 5.44
N HIS A 215 -6.20 -2.38 4.28
CA HIS A 215 -5.07 -2.55 3.39
C HIS A 215 -3.78 -1.95 3.98
N GLY A 216 -3.90 -0.77 4.59
CA GLY A 216 -2.82 -0.06 5.27
C GLY A 216 -1.94 0.80 4.37
N ASP A 217 -2.04 0.64 3.05
CA ASP A 217 -1.36 1.46 2.02
C ASP A 217 -2.19 1.56 0.73
N TYR A 218 -3.51 1.77 0.85
CA TYR A 218 -4.39 1.90 -0.30
C TYR A 218 -4.17 3.24 -0.99
N GLN A 219 -3.53 3.21 -2.16
CA GLN A 219 -3.20 4.39 -2.95
C GLN A 219 -3.12 4.05 -4.45
N PHE A 220 -3.09 5.07 -5.31
CA PHE A 220 -3.04 4.90 -6.77
C PHE A 220 -1.94 3.93 -7.24
N GLY A 221 -0.76 3.97 -6.58
CA GLY A 221 0.38 3.13 -6.92
C GLY A 221 0.22 1.65 -6.59
N ASN A 222 -0.76 1.27 -5.76
CA ASN A 222 -1.00 -0.08 -5.28
C ASN A 222 -2.29 -0.70 -5.86
N VAL A 223 -2.91 -0.04 -6.84
CA VAL A 223 -4.11 -0.54 -7.51
C VAL A 223 -3.83 -0.68 -9.00
N LEU A 224 -4.07 -1.87 -9.53
CA LEU A 224 -3.91 -2.19 -10.93
C LEU A 224 -5.20 -1.86 -11.68
N THR A 225 -5.08 -1.11 -12.75
CA THR A 225 -6.20 -0.78 -13.65
C THR A 225 -6.12 -1.61 -14.93
N HIS A 226 -7.25 -1.85 -15.54
CA HIS A 226 -7.32 -2.56 -16.81
C HIS A 226 -6.43 -1.90 -17.88
N PRO A 227 -5.77 -2.65 -18.77
CA PRO A 227 -4.85 -2.09 -19.77
C PRO A 227 -5.46 -1.00 -20.67
N THR A 228 -6.76 -1.10 -20.99
CA THR A 228 -7.42 -0.19 -21.95
C THR A 228 -8.70 0.47 -21.42
N ARG A 229 -9.25 -0.01 -20.29
CA ARG A 229 -10.47 0.54 -19.68
C ARG A 229 -10.14 1.22 -18.35
N PRO A 230 -10.85 2.30 -17.98
CA PRO A 230 -10.67 2.96 -16.68
C PRO A 230 -11.40 2.17 -15.57
N SER A 231 -10.91 0.99 -15.24
CA SER A 231 -11.49 0.13 -14.20
C SER A 231 -10.42 -0.60 -13.42
N VAL A 232 -10.64 -0.81 -12.13
CA VAL A 232 -9.79 -1.60 -11.23
C VAL A 232 -9.85 -3.07 -11.64
N VAL A 233 -8.70 -3.75 -11.66
CA VAL A 233 -8.59 -5.19 -11.92
C VAL A 233 -7.87 -5.94 -10.81
N ALA A 234 -7.06 -5.26 -10.00
CA ALA A 234 -6.49 -5.87 -8.80
C ALA A 234 -6.00 -4.81 -7.79
N VAL A 235 -6.08 -5.15 -6.52
CA VAL A 235 -5.40 -4.44 -5.43
C VAL A 235 -4.15 -5.23 -5.05
N LEU A 236 -3.01 -4.54 -4.98
CA LEU A 236 -1.68 -5.09 -4.78
C LEU A 236 -1.06 -4.59 -3.46
N ASP A 237 0.02 -5.25 -3.01
CA ASP A 237 0.87 -4.82 -1.89
C ASP A 237 0.17 -4.84 -0.52
N TRP A 238 -0.20 -6.04 -0.11
CA TRP A 238 -0.93 -6.31 1.14
C TRP A 238 -0.02 -6.45 2.38
N GLU A 239 1.25 -6.08 2.30
CA GLU A 239 2.22 -6.28 3.39
C GLU A 239 1.87 -5.52 4.69
N LEU A 240 1.15 -4.39 4.59
CA LEU A 240 0.71 -3.60 5.73
C LEU A 240 -0.71 -3.91 6.20
N SER A 241 -1.37 -4.87 5.55
CA SER A 241 -2.76 -5.20 5.83
C SER A 241 -2.98 -5.77 7.24
N THR A 242 -4.14 -5.50 7.78
CA THR A 242 -4.54 -5.96 9.13
C THR A 242 -6.05 -5.87 9.32
N ILE A 243 -6.53 -6.28 10.50
CA ILE A 243 -7.89 -5.97 10.94
C ILE A 243 -7.84 -4.67 11.75
N GLY A 244 -8.65 -3.69 11.33
CA GLY A 244 -8.60 -2.36 11.92
C GLY A 244 -9.77 -1.46 11.55
N ASP A 245 -9.56 -0.15 11.67
CA ASP A 245 -10.53 0.87 11.32
C ASP A 245 -10.45 1.19 9.82
N PRO A 246 -11.53 0.98 9.04
CA PRO A 246 -11.54 1.20 7.60
C PRO A 246 -11.28 2.65 7.19
N LEU A 247 -11.54 3.62 8.07
CA LEU A 247 -11.26 5.03 7.78
C LEU A 247 -9.75 5.32 7.63
N ALA A 248 -8.89 4.43 8.11
CA ALA A 248 -7.45 4.54 7.88
C ALA A 248 -7.11 4.52 6.38
N ASP A 249 -7.74 3.63 5.61
CA ASP A 249 -7.49 3.54 4.17
C ASP A 249 -8.20 4.65 3.39
N PHE A 250 -9.50 4.89 3.69
CA PHE A 250 -10.26 5.91 2.98
C PHE A 250 -9.63 7.30 3.11
N THR A 251 -9.24 7.68 4.34
CA THR A 251 -8.63 9.01 4.58
C THR A 251 -7.19 9.10 4.08
N TYR A 252 -6.49 7.97 3.97
CA TYR A 252 -5.17 7.91 3.31
C TYR A 252 -5.30 8.06 1.79
N PHE A 253 -6.21 7.34 1.16
CA PHE A 253 -6.48 7.46 -0.28
C PHE A 253 -6.90 8.88 -0.66
N THR A 254 -7.75 9.52 0.13
CA THR A 254 -8.26 10.88 -0.14
C THR A 254 -7.31 12.00 0.32
N ALA A 255 -6.12 11.68 0.83
CA ALA A 255 -5.14 12.69 1.27
C ALA A 255 -4.79 13.74 0.19
N PRO A 256 -4.69 13.43 -1.12
CA PRO A 256 -4.42 14.41 -2.17
C PRO A 256 -5.44 15.57 -2.25
N TRP A 257 -6.70 15.34 -1.90
CA TRP A 257 -7.77 16.37 -1.89
C TRP A 257 -7.59 17.42 -0.80
N HIS A 258 -6.72 17.15 0.17
CA HIS A 258 -6.47 18.01 1.34
C HIS A 258 -5.00 18.38 1.53
N ALA A 259 -4.12 17.84 0.70
CA ALA A 259 -2.71 18.19 0.76
C ALA A 259 -2.53 19.66 0.28
N PRO A 260 -1.65 20.47 0.91
CA PRO A 260 -1.29 21.77 0.37
C PRO A 260 -0.58 21.62 -0.97
N SER A 261 -0.45 22.71 -1.72
CA SER A 261 0.30 22.74 -3.00
C SER A 261 1.59 21.97 -2.95
N GLY A 262 1.85 21.17 -3.96
CA GLY A 262 3.05 20.34 -4.05
C GLY A 262 2.79 18.99 -4.72
N GLU A 263 3.77 18.12 -4.66
CA GLU A 263 3.64 16.77 -5.22
C GLU A 263 2.49 15.98 -4.56
N ARG A 264 1.73 15.28 -5.38
CA ARG A 264 0.57 14.47 -4.95
C ARG A 264 -0.53 15.30 -4.24
N SER A 265 -0.74 16.54 -4.67
CA SER A 265 -1.77 17.43 -4.17
C SER A 265 -2.68 17.90 -5.30
N PHE A 266 -3.96 18.09 -4.97
CA PHE A 266 -4.93 18.70 -5.88
C PHE A 266 -5.28 20.15 -5.49
N ALA A 267 -4.51 20.79 -4.58
CA ALA A 267 -4.80 22.15 -4.09
C ALA A 267 -4.85 23.20 -5.21
N ASP A 268 -4.02 23.05 -6.24
CA ASP A 268 -3.91 24.00 -7.36
C ASP A 268 -4.65 23.51 -8.63
N ILE A 269 -5.50 22.48 -8.49
CA ILE A 269 -6.17 21.83 -9.60
C ILE A 269 -7.66 22.18 -9.58
N ASP A 270 -8.18 22.64 -10.73
CA ASP A 270 -9.61 22.68 -10.96
C ASP A 270 -10.10 21.23 -11.17
N LEU A 271 -10.63 20.62 -10.11
CA LEU A 271 -11.06 19.24 -10.09
C LEU A 271 -12.09 18.97 -11.21
N GLY A 272 -13.05 19.87 -11.41
CA GLY A 272 -14.09 19.72 -12.42
C GLY A 272 -13.52 19.74 -13.84
N ALA A 273 -12.67 20.70 -14.15
CA ALA A 273 -12.02 20.81 -15.47
C ALA A 273 -11.13 19.58 -15.78
N HIS A 274 -10.52 18.98 -14.75
CA HIS A 274 -9.70 17.78 -14.88
C HIS A 274 -10.51 16.48 -14.82
N GLY A 275 -11.81 16.54 -14.54
CA GLY A 275 -12.65 15.35 -14.36
C GLY A 275 -12.29 14.54 -13.11
N LEU A 276 -11.78 15.17 -12.06
CA LEU A 276 -11.60 14.55 -10.76
C LEU A 276 -12.87 14.80 -9.92
N PRO A 277 -13.41 13.78 -9.25
CA PRO A 277 -14.55 13.98 -8.34
C PRO A 277 -14.14 14.86 -7.17
N SER A 278 -15.10 15.58 -6.57
CA SER A 278 -14.88 16.34 -5.34
C SER A 278 -14.68 15.40 -4.15
N TYR A 279 -14.09 15.90 -3.07
CA TYR A 279 -13.97 15.12 -1.83
C TYR A 279 -15.34 14.71 -1.29
N GLU A 280 -16.29 15.63 -1.33
CA GLU A 280 -17.66 15.41 -0.87
C GLU A 280 -18.34 14.27 -1.66
N GLU A 281 -18.15 14.24 -2.98
CA GLU A 281 -18.64 13.15 -3.83
C GLU A 281 -18.04 11.80 -3.44
N LEU A 282 -16.73 11.74 -3.16
CA LEU A 282 -16.06 10.52 -2.70
C LEU A 282 -16.58 10.06 -1.32
N VAL A 283 -16.81 11.02 -0.40
CA VAL A 283 -17.39 10.72 0.92
C VAL A 283 -18.80 10.17 0.77
N ASP A 284 -19.65 10.81 -0.01
CA ASP A 284 -21.03 10.37 -0.24
C ASP A 284 -21.06 8.95 -0.84
N ARG A 285 -20.20 8.71 -1.83
CA ARG A 285 -20.08 7.41 -2.49
C ARG A 285 -19.64 6.31 -1.54
N TYR A 286 -18.57 6.55 -0.79
CA TYR A 286 -18.06 5.62 0.22
C TYR A 286 -19.08 5.35 1.32
N CYS A 287 -19.68 6.39 1.87
CA CYS A 287 -20.68 6.29 2.93
C CYS A 287 -21.91 5.51 2.47
N LYS A 288 -22.41 5.77 1.26
CA LYS A 288 -23.54 5.05 0.68
C LYS A 288 -23.27 3.54 0.57
N LYS A 289 -22.05 3.15 0.13
CA LYS A 289 -21.69 1.74 -0.01
C LYS A 289 -21.41 1.03 1.33
N THR A 290 -20.89 1.76 2.31
CA THR A 290 -20.53 1.19 3.62
C THR A 290 -21.62 1.38 4.69
N GLY A 291 -22.74 2.02 4.36
CA GLY A 291 -23.84 2.28 5.30
C GLY A 291 -23.51 3.33 6.36
N ARG A 292 -22.53 4.21 6.12
CA ARG A 292 -22.14 5.29 7.04
C ARG A 292 -22.94 6.55 6.77
N SER A 293 -23.13 7.38 7.82
CA SER A 293 -23.75 8.70 7.70
C SER A 293 -22.75 9.83 7.36
N GLY A 294 -21.45 9.55 7.38
CA GLY A 294 -20.38 10.52 7.11
C GLY A 294 -19.02 10.06 7.64
N ILE A 295 -18.02 10.92 7.47
CA ILE A 295 -16.69 10.75 8.06
C ILE A 295 -16.59 11.67 9.26
N GLU A 296 -16.71 11.09 10.45
CA GLU A 296 -16.60 11.87 11.69
C GLU A 296 -15.14 12.25 11.97
N GLN A 297 -14.92 13.43 12.52
CA GLN A 297 -13.60 13.95 12.89
C GLN A 297 -12.52 13.79 11.79
N PRO A 298 -12.77 14.21 10.53
CA PRO A 298 -11.83 14.02 9.42
C PRO A 298 -10.46 14.67 9.68
N HIS A 299 -10.41 15.72 10.51
CA HIS A 299 -9.20 16.40 10.92
C HIS A 299 -8.25 15.47 11.71
N PHE A 300 -8.79 14.57 12.54
CA PHE A 300 -7.96 13.58 13.26
C PHE A 300 -7.19 12.69 12.30
N TYR A 301 -7.85 12.11 11.31
CA TYR A 301 -7.21 11.22 10.35
C TYR A 301 -6.16 11.94 9.50
N ARG A 302 -6.43 13.18 9.09
CA ARG A 302 -5.47 14.03 8.36
C ARG A 302 -4.21 14.31 9.21
N ALA A 303 -4.41 14.66 10.48
CA ALA A 303 -3.33 14.86 11.45
C ALA A 303 -2.50 13.56 11.63
N PHE A 304 -3.19 12.43 11.80
CA PHE A 304 -2.56 11.12 11.93
C PHE A 304 -1.72 10.75 10.70
N HIS A 305 -2.23 10.94 9.48
CA HIS A 305 -1.47 10.64 8.26
C HIS A 305 -0.25 11.55 8.12
N ALA A 306 -0.38 12.82 8.47
CA ALA A 306 0.76 13.75 8.48
C ALA A 306 1.85 13.29 9.45
N PHE A 307 1.48 12.90 10.67
CA PHE A 307 2.40 12.35 11.67
C PHE A 307 3.05 11.05 11.20
N ARG A 308 2.24 10.08 10.72
CA ARG A 308 2.74 8.79 10.21
C ARG A 308 3.76 8.98 9.09
N SER A 309 3.45 9.85 8.11
CA SER A 309 4.36 10.15 7.00
C SER A 309 5.66 10.77 7.48
N GLY A 310 5.59 11.72 8.42
CA GLY A 310 6.76 12.32 9.07
C GLY A 310 7.64 11.28 9.77
N ALA A 311 7.04 10.36 10.55
CA ALA A 311 7.74 9.29 11.23
C ALA A 311 8.41 8.29 10.27
N ILE A 312 7.76 7.98 9.14
CA ILE A 312 8.31 7.10 8.09
C ILE A 312 9.53 7.76 7.44
N ILE A 313 9.39 9.02 6.99
CA ILE A 313 10.48 9.77 6.34
C ILE A 313 11.66 9.93 7.31
N HIS A 314 11.40 10.28 8.56
CA HIS A 314 12.43 10.39 9.59
C HIS A 314 13.20 9.07 9.77
N GLY A 315 12.49 7.94 9.82
CA GLY A 315 13.10 6.62 9.87
C GLY A 315 13.95 6.27 8.63
N ILE A 316 13.54 6.72 7.43
CA ILE A 316 14.34 6.56 6.19
C ILE A 316 15.63 7.36 6.28
N LEU A 317 15.56 8.63 6.68
CA LEU A 317 16.72 9.51 6.86
C LEU A 317 17.71 8.93 7.86
N ARG A 318 17.22 8.40 9.00
CA ARG A 318 18.06 7.77 10.02
C ARG A 318 18.84 6.56 9.48
N ARG A 319 18.16 5.65 8.75
CA ARG A 319 18.83 4.49 8.14
C ARG A 319 19.86 4.89 7.09
N ALA A 320 19.60 5.94 6.32
CA ALA A 320 20.56 6.48 5.36
C ALA A 320 21.82 7.03 6.05
N MET A 321 21.68 7.75 7.15
CA MET A 321 22.81 8.26 7.95
C MET A 321 23.64 7.13 8.56
N GLN A 322 23.01 5.99 8.89
CA GLN A 322 23.69 4.80 9.43
C GLN A 322 24.35 3.92 8.36
N GLY A 323 24.19 4.24 7.08
CA GLY A 323 24.73 3.46 5.96
C GLY A 323 24.04 2.10 5.76
N THR A 324 22.94 1.83 6.48
CA THR A 324 22.28 0.52 6.50
C THR A 324 21.25 0.36 5.39
N ASN A 325 20.92 1.40 4.63
CA ASN A 325 20.15 1.30 3.37
C ASN A 325 20.17 2.66 2.64
N ALA A 326 21.10 2.84 1.72
CA ALA A 326 21.06 3.96 0.79
C ALA A 326 20.10 3.65 -0.37
N SER A 327 18.79 3.63 -0.08
CA SER A 327 17.81 3.67 -1.18
C SER A 327 17.89 5.06 -1.81
N ASP A 328 17.76 5.13 -3.14
CA ASP A 328 17.69 6.40 -3.86
C ASP A 328 16.61 7.35 -3.29
N MET A 329 15.59 6.78 -2.66
CA MET A 329 14.53 7.49 -1.95
C MET A 329 15.06 8.34 -0.78
N ALA A 330 16.11 7.90 -0.08
CA ALA A 330 16.69 8.69 1.02
C ALA A 330 17.30 10.01 0.52
N ARG A 331 17.69 10.08 -0.77
CA ARG A 331 18.23 11.29 -1.39
C ARG A 331 17.16 12.33 -1.75
N THR A 332 15.89 11.92 -1.78
CA THR A 332 14.76 12.80 -2.11
C THR A 332 14.15 13.47 -0.89
N PHE A 333 14.48 13.02 0.33
CA PHE A 333 13.92 13.55 1.57
C PHE A 333 14.95 14.31 2.41
N SER A 334 14.44 15.25 3.20
CA SER A 334 15.21 16.04 4.19
C SER A 334 14.44 16.17 5.51
N THR A 335 15.08 16.62 6.55
CA THR A 335 14.43 16.98 7.83
C THR A 335 13.35 18.05 7.63
N ASP A 336 13.51 18.94 6.66
CA ASP A 336 12.51 19.97 6.36
C ASP A 336 11.19 19.37 5.84
N ASN A 337 11.24 18.24 5.12
CA ASN A 337 10.02 17.52 4.75
C ASN A 337 9.27 17.01 5.99
N VAL A 338 9.99 16.53 7.00
CA VAL A 338 9.38 16.07 8.27
C VAL A 338 8.76 17.25 9.02
N LYS A 339 9.46 18.39 9.12
CA LYS A 339 8.93 19.62 9.73
C LYS A 339 7.70 20.13 9.00
N ALA A 340 7.71 20.16 7.68
CA ALA A 340 6.56 20.59 6.87
C ALA A 340 5.33 19.69 7.10
N LEU A 341 5.53 18.36 7.17
CA LEU A 341 4.46 17.41 7.48
C LEU A 341 3.90 17.64 8.90
N ALA A 342 4.77 17.82 9.89
CA ALA A 342 4.35 18.08 11.27
C ALA A 342 3.58 19.41 11.40
N ALA A 343 4.10 20.48 10.81
CA ALA A 343 3.43 21.78 10.79
C ALA A 343 2.04 21.68 10.13
N ARG A 344 1.95 20.95 8.99
CA ARG A 344 0.66 20.65 8.35
C ARG A 344 -0.28 19.89 9.27
N GLY A 345 0.21 18.83 9.92
CA GLY A 345 -0.56 18.06 10.89
C GLY A 345 -1.17 18.94 11.98
N LEU A 346 -0.38 19.89 12.51
CA LEU A 346 -0.82 20.84 13.52
C LEU A 346 -1.90 21.81 13.02
N THR A 347 -2.01 22.10 11.72
CA THR A 347 -3.13 22.92 11.21
C THR A 347 -4.47 22.22 11.42
N TYR A 348 -4.51 20.90 11.33
CA TYR A 348 -5.71 20.10 11.55
C TYR A 348 -6.12 19.97 13.03
N THR A 349 -5.24 20.31 13.97
CA THR A 349 -5.54 20.22 15.41
C THR A 349 -6.23 21.46 15.97
N ARG A 350 -6.38 22.52 15.18
CA ARG A 350 -6.92 23.81 15.57
C ARG A 350 -8.40 24.02 15.19
N ILE A 351 -9.05 22.98 14.70
CA ILE A 351 -10.45 23.01 14.24
C ILE A 351 -11.40 22.58 15.34
#